data_7ed866c0c8f2fa929b67d01ce5703247
#
_entry.id   7ed866c0c8f2fa929b67d01ce5703247
#
_cell.length_a   1.000
_cell.length_b   1.000
_cell.length_c   1.000
_cell.angle_alpha   90.00
_cell.angle_beta   90.00
_cell.angle_gamma   90.00
#
_symmetry.space_group_name_H-M   'P 1'
#
loop_
_entity.id
_entity.type
_entity.pdbx_description
1 polymer ?
#
loop_
_entity_poly.entity_id
_entity_poly.type
_entity_poly.pdbx_seq_one_letter_code
_entity_poly.pdbx_strand_id
1 'polypeptide(L)'
;MLPQILFGHHSTQMPAIAGFIDHHRFQASFAPFDAVDLNRFDLIVPLRLDQMPSARAAVARSSGKRRAVLPSADMVALIDDKLRFNLWLVEHGFGRFVPELLPDPPTGYPYIRKARHGTFGQGIKIVRGPEDGDAPDPETFVQRIAEGRYEYVLHLLRVDGQIRFQLCYRYDMVEGMSVRGQGQEAATTEPAEPGPALEPCLAILDALDFEGTCCFNYKIVDGTMQLIELNPRFGGSLVGEVTNYVAAHLAAL
;
A
#
# COMPACT_ATOMS: atom_id res chain seq x y z
N MET A 1 -12.90 -30.35 0.48
CA MET A 1 -13.27 -29.21 1.35
C MET A 1 -12.63 -27.97 0.73
N LEU A 2 -13.37 -26.84 0.64
CA LEU A 2 -12.81 -25.61 0.08
C LEU A 2 -11.80 -24.99 1.04
N PRO A 3 -10.72 -24.38 0.53
CA PRO A 3 -9.78 -23.62 1.36
C PRO A 3 -10.48 -22.54 2.16
N GLN A 4 -10.14 -22.43 3.45
CA GLN A 4 -10.72 -21.50 4.41
C GLN A 4 -9.85 -20.25 4.50
N ILE A 5 -10.38 -19.09 4.19
CA ILE A 5 -9.65 -17.83 4.14
C ILE A 5 -10.16 -16.91 5.26
N LEU A 6 -9.27 -16.44 6.12
CA LEU A 6 -9.58 -15.46 7.15
C LEU A 6 -9.05 -14.09 6.77
N PHE A 7 -9.94 -13.16 6.54
CA PHE A 7 -9.61 -11.73 6.41
C PHE A 7 -9.77 -11.03 7.75
N GLY A 8 -8.91 -10.05 8.02
CA GLY A 8 -9.10 -9.14 9.13
C GLY A 8 -10.37 -8.29 8.98
N HIS A 9 -10.88 -7.77 10.09
CA HIS A 9 -12.09 -6.95 10.07
C HIS A 9 -11.81 -5.57 9.43
N HIS A 10 -12.63 -5.19 8.42
CA HIS A 10 -12.58 -3.88 7.77
C HIS A 10 -13.97 -3.52 7.20
N SER A 11 -14.64 -2.52 7.79
CA SER A 11 -16.05 -2.22 7.54
C SER A 11 -16.41 -2.00 6.05
N THR A 12 -15.53 -1.34 5.30
CA THR A 12 -15.79 -1.04 3.88
C THR A 12 -15.30 -2.13 2.92
N GLN A 13 -14.21 -2.85 3.24
CA GLN A 13 -13.67 -3.88 2.34
C GLN A 13 -14.38 -5.23 2.49
N MET A 14 -14.87 -5.57 3.67
CA MET A 14 -15.54 -6.86 3.93
C MET A 14 -16.71 -7.14 2.98
N PRO A 15 -17.70 -6.23 2.81
CA PRO A 15 -18.81 -6.49 1.90
C PRO A 15 -18.35 -6.66 0.45
N ALA A 16 -17.35 -5.87 0.04
CA ALA A 16 -16.82 -5.93 -1.31
C ALA A 16 -16.02 -7.23 -1.54
N ILE A 17 -15.14 -7.64 -0.61
CA ILE A 17 -14.44 -8.92 -0.67
C ILE A 17 -15.44 -10.09 -0.73
N ALA A 18 -16.47 -10.07 0.12
CA ALA A 18 -17.51 -11.09 0.12
C ALA A 18 -18.28 -11.16 -1.20
N GLY A 19 -18.43 -10.03 -1.90
CA GLY A 19 -19.10 -9.98 -3.20
C GLY A 19 -18.23 -10.41 -4.39
N PHE A 20 -16.91 -10.21 -4.30
CA PHE A 20 -15.99 -10.50 -5.42
C PHE A 20 -15.26 -11.84 -5.32
N ILE A 21 -15.16 -12.42 -4.12
CA ILE A 21 -14.49 -13.72 -3.96
C ILE A 21 -15.32 -14.85 -4.57
N ASP A 22 -14.67 -15.75 -5.30
CA ASP A 22 -15.35 -16.93 -5.87
C ASP A 22 -15.65 -17.97 -4.77
N HIS A 23 -16.90 -18.01 -4.34
CA HIS A 23 -17.40 -18.93 -3.31
C HIS A 23 -17.43 -20.41 -3.74
N HIS A 24 -17.25 -20.71 -5.02
CA HIS A 24 -17.05 -22.10 -5.51
C HIS A 24 -15.61 -22.58 -5.30
N ARG A 25 -14.66 -21.64 -5.09
CA ARG A 25 -13.23 -21.93 -4.91
C ARG A 25 -12.77 -21.74 -3.48
N PHE A 26 -13.33 -20.77 -2.74
CA PHE A 26 -12.86 -20.36 -1.41
C PHE A 26 -14.02 -20.10 -0.46
N GLN A 27 -13.78 -20.36 0.83
CA GLN A 27 -14.70 -19.94 1.88
C GLN A 27 -14.06 -18.79 2.67
N ALA A 28 -14.61 -17.58 2.53
CA ALA A 28 -14.13 -16.39 3.22
C ALA A 28 -14.82 -16.21 4.58
N SER A 29 -14.05 -15.82 5.57
CA SER A 29 -14.49 -15.42 6.90
C SER A 29 -13.82 -14.10 7.29
N PHE A 30 -14.47 -13.32 8.16
CA PHE A 30 -13.98 -12.03 8.61
C PHE A 30 -14.05 -11.96 10.13
N ALA A 31 -12.90 -11.86 10.79
CA ALA A 31 -12.84 -11.76 12.25
C ALA A 31 -11.51 -11.15 12.71
N PRO A 32 -11.44 -10.63 13.95
CA PRO A 32 -10.16 -10.38 14.62
C PRO A 32 -9.36 -11.68 14.78
N PHE A 33 -8.06 -11.63 14.52
CA PHE A 33 -7.19 -12.83 14.49
C PHE A 33 -6.99 -13.47 15.87
N ASP A 34 -7.23 -12.75 16.93
CA ASP A 34 -7.16 -13.23 18.33
C ASP A 34 -8.47 -13.84 18.82
N ALA A 35 -9.57 -13.65 18.07
CA ALA A 35 -10.90 -14.13 18.44
C ALA A 35 -11.25 -15.53 17.88
N VAL A 36 -10.37 -16.12 17.05
CA VAL A 36 -10.67 -17.38 16.35
C VAL A 36 -9.51 -18.38 16.43
N ASP A 37 -9.84 -19.68 16.31
CA ASP A 37 -8.83 -20.73 16.14
C ASP A 37 -8.29 -20.71 14.70
N LEU A 38 -7.06 -20.23 14.54
CA LEU A 38 -6.41 -20.09 13.24
C LEU A 38 -6.07 -21.42 12.57
N ASN A 39 -6.06 -22.53 13.30
CA ASN A 39 -5.82 -23.86 12.70
C ASN A 39 -6.93 -24.28 11.74
N ARG A 40 -8.08 -23.62 11.79
CA ARG A 40 -9.21 -23.81 10.87
C ARG A 40 -9.04 -23.13 9.52
N PHE A 41 -8.04 -22.27 9.35
CA PHE A 41 -7.85 -21.48 8.14
C PHE A 41 -6.60 -21.89 7.38
N ASP A 42 -6.68 -21.84 6.07
CA ASP A 42 -5.58 -22.11 5.16
C ASP A 42 -4.77 -20.85 4.83
N LEU A 43 -5.42 -19.68 4.85
CA LEU A 43 -4.78 -18.38 4.61
C LEU A 43 -5.36 -17.30 5.54
N ILE A 44 -4.48 -16.41 6.01
CA ILE A 44 -4.79 -15.24 6.85
C ILE A 44 -4.36 -13.99 6.10
N VAL A 45 -5.27 -13.02 5.92
CA VAL A 45 -5.03 -11.78 5.18
C VAL A 45 -5.39 -10.56 6.04
N PRO A 46 -4.41 -9.86 6.63
CA PRO A 46 -4.65 -8.57 7.25
C PRO A 46 -5.04 -7.52 6.20
N LEU A 47 -6.09 -6.75 6.50
CA LEU A 47 -6.58 -5.67 5.64
C LEU A 47 -6.09 -4.29 6.08
N ARG A 48 -5.55 -4.18 7.31
CA ARG A 48 -5.09 -2.92 7.93
C ARG A 48 -3.75 -3.14 8.65
N LEU A 49 -2.97 -2.08 8.80
CA LEU A 49 -1.67 -2.15 9.48
C LEU A 49 -1.80 -2.47 10.98
N ASP A 50 -2.82 -1.94 11.64
CA ASP A 50 -3.09 -2.21 13.08
C ASP A 50 -3.46 -3.68 13.38
N GLN A 51 -3.77 -4.47 12.36
CA GLN A 51 -4.00 -5.91 12.46
C GLN A 51 -2.71 -6.75 12.35
N MET A 52 -1.61 -6.16 11.87
CA MET A 52 -0.36 -6.90 11.64
C MET A 52 0.22 -7.51 12.93
N PRO A 53 0.23 -6.82 14.09
CA PRO A 53 0.73 -7.44 15.34
C PRO A 53 -0.06 -8.67 15.74
N SER A 54 -1.40 -8.61 15.72
CA SER A 54 -2.27 -9.74 16.07
C SER A 54 -2.15 -10.89 15.06
N ALA A 55 -2.07 -10.57 13.75
CA ALA A 55 -1.86 -11.58 12.71
C ALA A 55 -0.51 -12.30 12.88
N ARG A 56 0.60 -11.58 13.11
CA ARG A 56 1.91 -12.20 13.39
C ARG A 56 1.91 -13.07 14.63
N ALA A 57 1.36 -12.56 15.75
CA ALA A 57 1.24 -13.33 16.99
C ALA A 57 0.40 -14.59 16.80
N ALA A 58 -0.63 -14.50 16.00
CA ALA A 58 -1.52 -15.61 15.69
C ALA A 58 -0.83 -16.66 14.81
N VAL A 59 -0.12 -16.24 13.77
CA VAL A 59 0.69 -17.14 12.90
C VAL A 59 1.77 -17.84 13.72
N ALA A 60 2.45 -17.14 14.63
CA ALA A 60 3.49 -17.73 15.49
C ALA A 60 2.93 -18.80 16.46
N ARG A 61 1.67 -18.71 16.85
CA ARG A 61 0.99 -19.72 17.69
C ARG A 61 0.42 -20.89 16.90
N SER A 62 0.26 -20.74 15.57
CA SER A 62 -0.29 -21.82 14.75
C SER A 62 0.76 -22.90 14.51
N SER A 63 0.37 -24.18 14.62
CA SER A 63 1.26 -25.30 14.40
C SER A 63 1.29 -25.74 12.93
N GLY A 64 2.46 -26.04 12.41
CA GLY A 64 2.72 -26.93 11.28
C GLY A 64 2.60 -26.33 9.88
N LYS A 65 1.65 -25.45 9.56
CA LYS A 65 1.43 -24.95 8.18
C LYS A 65 1.65 -23.43 8.12
N ARG A 66 2.40 -22.95 7.13
CA ARG A 66 2.48 -21.51 6.81
C ARG A 66 1.09 -21.04 6.39
N ARG A 67 0.54 -20.00 7.03
CA ARG A 67 -0.82 -19.49 6.76
C ARG A 67 -0.84 -18.03 6.31
N ALA A 68 0.29 -17.39 6.28
CA ALA A 68 0.45 -16.03 5.80
C ALA A 68 1.92 -15.75 5.48
N VAL A 69 2.14 -14.80 4.59
CA VAL A 69 3.41 -14.12 4.40
C VAL A 69 3.19 -12.67 4.80
N LEU A 70 3.86 -12.23 5.84
CA LEU A 70 3.65 -10.92 6.44
C LEU A 70 4.99 -10.17 6.52
N PRO A 71 5.01 -8.86 6.22
CA PRO A 71 6.20 -8.06 6.42
C PRO A 71 6.59 -8.04 7.90
N SER A 72 7.89 -7.89 8.19
CA SER A 72 8.38 -7.79 9.56
C SER A 72 7.81 -6.57 10.30
N ALA A 73 7.88 -6.56 11.64
CA ALA A 73 7.40 -5.42 12.41
C ALA A 73 8.22 -4.16 12.10
N ASP A 74 9.55 -4.30 11.99
CA ASP A 74 10.46 -3.19 11.71
C ASP A 74 10.21 -2.62 10.31
N MET A 75 9.92 -3.49 9.34
CA MET A 75 9.56 -3.08 7.99
C MET A 75 8.24 -2.28 7.95
N VAL A 76 7.22 -2.77 8.66
CA VAL A 76 5.95 -2.04 8.78
C VAL A 76 6.16 -0.68 9.44
N ALA A 77 6.95 -0.63 10.54
CA ALA A 77 7.23 0.62 11.25
C ALA A 77 8.05 1.62 10.41
N LEU A 78 8.98 1.12 9.58
CA LEU A 78 9.74 1.97 8.65
C LEU A 78 8.83 2.59 7.60
N ILE A 79 7.98 1.77 6.96
CA ILE A 79 7.15 2.19 5.83
C ILE A 79 5.97 3.05 6.28
N ASP A 80 5.39 2.79 7.46
CA ASP A 80 4.25 3.55 8.00
C ASP A 80 4.62 4.99 8.32
N ASP A 81 5.86 5.26 8.77
CA ASP A 81 6.40 6.62 8.90
C ASP A 81 6.90 7.11 7.53
N LYS A 82 6.05 7.83 6.81
CA LYS A 82 6.31 8.28 5.43
C LYS A 82 7.58 9.13 5.31
N LEU A 83 7.88 9.98 6.29
CA LEU A 83 9.12 10.77 6.28
C LEU A 83 10.35 9.87 6.41
N ARG A 84 10.34 8.97 7.41
CA ARG A 84 11.43 8.03 7.65
C ARG A 84 11.66 7.13 6.44
N PHE A 85 10.60 6.65 5.81
CA PHE A 85 10.70 5.85 4.61
C PHE A 85 11.26 6.63 3.42
N ASN A 86 10.84 7.88 3.19
CA ASN A 86 11.41 8.72 2.14
C ASN A 86 12.91 8.99 2.36
N LEU A 87 13.34 9.26 3.60
CA LEU A 87 14.75 9.44 3.94
C LEU A 87 15.54 8.15 3.69
N TRP A 88 15.00 6.99 4.08
CA TRP A 88 15.59 5.69 3.81
C TRP A 88 15.78 5.46 2.30
N LEU A 89 14.78 5.80 1.48
CA LEU A 89 14.87 5.69 0.02
C LEU A 89 15.99 6.56 -0.56
N VAL A 90 16.13 7.79 -0.08
CA VAL A 90 17.21 8.69 -0.50
C VAL A 90 18.59 8.12 -0.12
N GLU A 91 18.74 7.66 1.11
CA GLU A 91 19.98 7.09 1.64
C GLU A 91 20.43 5.82 0.89
N HIS A 92 19.44 5.02 0.40
CA HIS A 92 19.69 3.77 -0.33
C HIS A 92 19.74 3.94 -1.85
N GLY A 93 19.88 5.19 -2.35
CA GLY A 93 20.06 5.46 -3.78
C GLY A 93 18.78 5.51 -4.61
N PHE A 94 17.60 5.50 -3.98
CA PHE A 94 16.31 5.60 -4.65
C PHE A 94 15.78 7.04 -4.73
N GLY A 95 16.55 8.04 -4.34
CA GLY A 95 16.11 9.44 -4.25
C GLY A 95 15.51 10.01 -5.54
N ARG A 96 15.97 9.53 -6.72
CA ARG A 96 15.40 9.94 -8.02
C ARG A 96 13.96 9.48 -8.25
N PHE A 97 13.49 8.50 -7.49
CA PHE A 97 12.16 7.89 -7.62
C PHE A 97 11.16 8.44 -6.61
N VAL A 98 11.56 9.37 -5.75
CA VAL A 98 10.66 10.02 -4.80
C VAL A 98 10.63 11.53 -5.06
N PRO A 99 9.49 12.19 -4.84
CA PRO A 99 9.45 13.65 -4.88
C PRO A 99 10.45 14.24 -3.89
N GLU A 100 11.13 15.30 -4.30
CA GLU A 100 12.14 15.98 -3.48
C GLU A 100 11.58 16.39 -2.11
N LEU A 101 12.27 16.00 -1.05
CA LEU A 101 12.02 16.50 0.30
C LEU A 101 12.46 17.98 0.38
N LEU A 102 11.59 18.85 0.80
CA LEU A 102 11.86 20.27 0.91
C LEU A 102 12.15 20.68 2.36
N PRO A 103 12.92 21.77 2.61
CA PRO A 103 13.04 22.35 3.93
C PRO A 103 11.65 22.77 4.46
N ASP A 104 11.51 22.84 5.78
CA ASP A 104 10.28 23.32 6.41
C ASP A 104 10.60 24.54 7.30
N PRO A 105 10.13 25.74 6.97
CA PRO A 105 9.25 26.07 5.84
C PRO A 105 9.97 26.02 4.48
N PRO A 106 9.24 25.68 3.38
CA PRO A 106 9.81 25.70 2.04
C PRO A 106 9.99 27.12 1.51
N THR A 107 10.88 27.27 0.51
CA THR A 107 11.22 28.57 -0.08
C THR A 107 10.32 28.98 -1.25
N GLY A 108 9.41 28.11 -1.70
CA GLY A 108 8.56 28.39 -2.88
C GLY A 108 7.31 27.53 -2.93
N TYR A 109 6.45 27.84 -3.89
CA TYR A 109 5.16 27.20 -4.13
C TYR A 109 5.06 26.68 -5.57
N PRO A 110 4.17 25.69 -5.87
CA PRO A 110 3.39 24.91 -4.91
C PRO A 110 4.21 23.79 -4.26
N TYR A 111 3.74 23.31 -3.13
CA TYR A 111 4.28 22.11 -2.47
C TYR A 111 3.18 21.28 -1.81
N ILE A 112 3.53 20.09 -1.35
CA ILE A 112 2.62 19.23 -0.60
C ILE A 112 3.16 19.02 0.82
N ARG A 113 2.31 19.25 1.84
CA ARG A 113 2.55 18.89 3.23
C ARG A 113 1.83 17.57 3.50
N LYS A 114 2.51 16.61 4.10
CA LYS A 114 1.99 15.29 4.41
C LYS A 114 2.16 14.98 5.88
N ALA A 115 1.14 14.38 6.50
CA ALA A 115 1.33 13.72 7.79
C ALA A 115 2.30 12.54 7.64
N ARG A 116 3.16 12.32 8.63
CA ARG A 116 4.10 11.20 8.69
C ARG A 116 3.35 9.87 8.74
N HIS A 117 2.26 9.82 9.51
CA HIS A 117 1.38 8.67 9.66
C HIS A 117 -0.02 8.98 9.12
N GLY A 118 -0.79 7.95 8.77
CA GLY A 118 -2.17 8.12 8.29
C GLY A 118 -2.43 7.42 6.96
N THR A 119 -3.71 7.31 6.63
CA THR A 119 -4.23 6.59 5.46
C THR A 119 -5.25 7.43 4.70
N PHE A 120 -5.57 7.06 3.46
CA PHE A 120 -6.62 7.69 2.64
C PHE A 120 -6.46 9.21 2.45
N GLY A 121 -5.24 9.69 2.29
CA GLY A 121 -4.97 11.11 2.08
C GLY A 121 -5.19 12.01 3.30
N GLN A 122 -5.50 11.44 4.49
CA GLN A 122 -5.63 12.22 5.72
C GLN A 122 -4.33 12.93 6.07
N GLY A 123 -4.44 14.19 6.48
CA GLY A 123 -3.27 15.01 6.84
C GLY A 123 -2.38 15.38 5.64
N ILE A 124 -2.92 15.35 4.42
CA ILE A 124 -2.24 15.85 3.23
C ILE A 124 -2.86 17.18 2.81
N LYS A 125 -2.01 18.18 2.51
CA LYS A 125 -2.41 19.51 2.05
C LYS A 125 -1.53 19.95 0.89
N ILE A 126 -2.15 20.32 -0.24
CA ILE A 126 -1.46 21.05 -1.30
C ILE A 126 -1.49 22.54 -0.95
N VAL A 127 -0.32 23.16 -0.85
CA VAL A 127 -0.15 24.59 -0.55
C VAL A 127 0.28 25.26 -1.84
N ARG A 128 -0.62 26.10 -2.38
CA ARG A 128 -0.43 26.78 -3.67
C ARG A 128 0.18 28.16 -3.54
N GLY A 129 -0.01 28.79 -2.38
CA GLY A 129 0.47 30.12 -2.08
C GLY A 129 0.41 30.42 -0.58
N PRO A 130 0.89 31.59 -0.15
CA PRO A 130 0.90 31.99 1.25
C PRO A 130 -0.50 32.12 1.85
N GLU A 131 -1.52 32.37 1.02
CA GLU A 131 -2.93 32.46 1.41
C GLU A 131 -3.51 31.14 1.92
N ASP A 132 -2.93 30.01 1.54
CA ASP A 132 -3.38 28.69 2.01
C ASP A 132 -3.10 28.46 3.51
N GLY A 133 -2.32 29.33 4.14
CA GLY A 133 -1.99 29.29 5.55
C GLY A 133 -1.38 27.93 5.94
N ASP A 134 -0.07 27.87 6.04
CA ASP A 134 0.64 26.66 6.41
C ASP A 134 1.68 26.96 7.51
N ALA A 135 1.79 26.09 8.48
CA ALA A 135 2.76 26.21 9.57
C ALA A 135 3.54 24.90 9.73
N PRO A 136 4.83 24.98 10.07
CA PRO A 136 5.61 23.80 10.42
C PRO A 136 4.99 23.01 11.57
N ASP A 137 4.96 21.68 11.39
CA ASP A 137 4.46 20.73 12.38
C ASP A 137 5.39 19.50 12.36
N PRO A 138 5.96 19.07 13.51
CA PRO A 138 6.89 17.95 13.60
C PRO A 138 6.27 16.60 13.16
N GLU A 139 4.94 16.50 13.18
CA GLU A 139 4.20 15.31 12.72
C GLU A 139 3.94 15.32 11.20
N THR A 140 4.43 16.35 10.50
CA THR A 140 4.31 16.50 9.06
C THR A 140 5.68 16.67 8.39
N PHE A 141 5.71 16.63 7.07
CA PHE A 141 6.88 16.95 6.25
C PHE A 141 6.44 17.53 4.91
N VAL A 142 7.36 18.20 4.24
CA VAL A 142 7.10 18.92 3.00
C VAL A 142 7.84 18.26 1.84
N GLN A 143 7.14 18.10 0.71
CA GLN A 143 7.70 17.56 -0.53
C GLN A 143 7.29 18.42 -1.73
N ARG A 144 8.10 18.34 -2.80
CA ARG A 144 7.64 18.73 -4.13
C ARG A 144 6.44 17.89 -4.54
N ILE A 145 5.50 18.47 -5.27
CA ILE A 145 4.34 17.75 -5.77
C ILE A 145 4.79 16.83 -6.93
N ALA A 146 4.40 15.57 -6.88
CA ALA A 146 4.46 14.69 -8.04
C ALA A 146 3.33 15.09 -9.00
N GLU A 147 3.64 15.87 -10.02
CA GLU A 147 2.67 16.33 -11.00
C GLU A 147 2.33 15.21 -11.99
N GLY A 148 1.15 15.28 -12.59
CA GLY A 148 0.69 14.33 -13.59
C GLY A 148 -0.76 13.90 -13.37
N ARG A 149 -1.47 13.74 -14.49
CA ARG A 149 -2.88 13.37 -14.52
C ARG A 149 -3.14 11.97 -13.98
N TYR A 150 -2.22 11.04 -14.23
CA TYR A 150 -2.43 9.64 -13.89
C TYR A 150 -1.69 9.24 -12.62
N GLU A 151 -2.44 8.64 -11.67
CA GLU A 151 -1.88 7.94 -10.52
C GLU A 151 -1.97 6.43 -10.77
N TYR A 152 -0.93 5.70 -10.43
CA TYR A 152 -0.86 4.25 -10.57
C TYR A 152 -0.83 3.59 -9.18
N VAL A 153 -1.46 2.44 -9.08
CA VAL A 153 -1.43 1.59 -7.89
C VAL A 153 -0.98 0.20 -8.31
N LEU A 154 0.26 -0.16 -7.97
CA LEU A 154 0.83 -1.48 -8.25
C LEU A 154 0.76 -2.35 -7.00
N HIS A 155 -0.06 -3.39 -7.05
CA HIS A 155 -0.16 -4.42 -6.03
C HIS A 155 0.82 -5.54 -6.31
N LEU A 156 1.57 -5.95 -5.28
CA LEU A 156 2.51 -7.06 -5.35
C LEU A 156 2.32 -7.99 -4.15
N LEU A 157 2.47 -9.29 -4.39
CA LEU A 157 2.71 -10.29 -3.36
C LEU A 157 4.11 -10.87 -3.61
N ARG A 158 5.02 -10.68 -2.66
CA ARG A 158 6.37 -11.26 -2.68
C ARG A 158 6.46 -12.37 -1.64
N VAL A 159 6.93 -13.54 -2.07
CA VAL A 159 7.12 -14.71 -1.22
C VAL A 159 8.43 -15.40 -1.57
N ASP A 160 9.29 -15.55 -0.59
CA ASP A 160 10.61 -16.16 -0.72
C ASP A 160 11.44 -15.47 -1.84
N GLY A 161 11.44 -14.12 -1.82
CA GLY A 161 12.14 -13.29 -2.78
C GLY A 161 11.51 -13.20 -4.18
N GLN A 162 10.37 -13.84 -4.43
CA GLN A 162 9.77 -13.91 -5.76
C GLN A 162 8.38 -13.26 -5.79
N ILE A 163 8.08 -12.55 -6.88
CA ILE A 163 6.75 -12.00 -7.09
C ILE A 163 5.81 -13.13 -7.48
N ARG A 164 4.80 -13.38 -6.66
CA ARG A 164 3.77 -14.42 -6.84
C ARG A 164 2.46 -13.86 -7.37
N PHE A 165 2.23 -12.56 -7.20
CA PHE A 165 1.08 -11.85 -7.75
C PHE A 165 1.46 -10.42 -8.08
N GLN A 166 0.95 -9.93 -9.22
CA GLN A 166 1.10 -8.55 -9.67
C GLN A 166 -0.20 -8.07 -10.29
N LEU A 167 -0.61 -6.85 -9.93
CA LEU A 167 -1.75 -6.17 -10.53
C LEU A 167 -1.50 -4.66 -10.47
N CYS A 168 -1.71 -3.96 -11.57
CA CYS A 168 -1.60 -2.51 -11.63
C CYS A 168 -2.91 -1.89 -12.10
N TYR A 169 -3.33 -0.81 -11.44
CA TYR A 169 -4.40 0.06 -11.88
C TYR A 169 -3.89 1.47 -12.17
N ARG A 170 -4.48 2.09 -13.18
CA ARG A 170 -4.29 3.51 -13.49
C ARG A 170 -5.56 4.27 -13.14
N TYR A 171 -5.39 5.37 -12.43
CA TYR A 171 -6.43 6.30 -12.02
C TYR A 171 -6.28 7.61 -12.80
N ASP A 172 -7.30 8.03 -13.51
CA ASP A 172 -7.34 9.33 -14.18
C ASP A 172 -7.86 10.37 -13.19
N MET A 173 -6.96 11.18 -12.65
CA MET A 173 -7.29 12.21 -11.66
C MET A 173 -7.77 13.52 -12.28
N VAL A 174 -7.84 13.62 -13.61
CA VAL A 174 -8.21 14.82 -14.38
C VAL A 174 -7.22 15.96 -14.17
N GLU A 175 -6.95 16.34 -12.93
CA GLU A 175 -6.01 17.40 -12.55
C GLU A 175 -4.64 16.83 -12.21
N GLY A 176 -3.58 17.52 -12.65
CA GLY A 176 -2.19 17.12 -12.40
C GLY A 176 -1.79 17.21 -10.92
N MET A 177 -2.37 18.16 -10.17
CA MET A 177 -2.14 18.37 -8.75
C MET A 177 -3.39 18.00 -7.95
N SER A 178 -3.56 16.74 -7.64
CA SER A 178 -4.69 16.19 -6.90
C SER A 178 -4.24 15.19 -5.85
N VAL A 179 -5.03 15.04 -4.79
CA VAL A 179 -4.84 14.02 -3.74
C VAL A 179 -6.06 13.11 -3.72
N ARG A 180 -5.89 11.88 -4.18
CA ARG A 180 -6.95 10.89 -4.16
C ARG A 180 -7.38 10.57 -2.72
N GLY A 181 -8.69 10.49 -2.48
CA GLY A 181 -9.27 10.17 -1.17
C GLY A 181 -9.67 11.39 -0.32
N GLN A 182 -9.46 12.61 -0.80
CA GLN A 182 -9.91 13.85 -0.14
C GLN A 182 -11.10 14.50 -0.86
N GLY A 183 -12.11 13.71 -1.22
CA GLY A 183 -13.23 14.19 -2.02
C GLY A 183 -12.88 14.38 -3.51
N GLN A 184 -11.67 13.96 -3.90
CA GLN A 184 -11.23 13.91 -5.29
C GLN A 184 -11.18 12.45 -5.72
N GLU A 185 -12.23 12.03 -6.40
CA GLU A 185 -12.33 10.71 -6.98
C GLU A 185 -11.71 10.72 -8.39
N ALA A 186 -11.15 9.59 -8.80
CA ALA A 186 -10.70 9.42 -10.16
C ALA A 186 -11.90 9.41 -11.13
N ALA A 187 -11.75 10.07 -12.28
CA ALA A 187 -12.77 10.04 -13.33
C ALA A 187 -12.95 8.63 -13.90
N THR A 188 -11.85 7.91 -14.07
CA THR A 188 -11.82 6.49 -14.46
C THR A 188 -10.74 5.73 -13.71
N THR A 189 -10.97 4.42 -13.58
CA THR A 189 -9.98 3.46 -13.05
C THR A 189 -9.95 2.27 -13.99
N GLU A 190 -8.78 1.92 -14.47
CA GLU A 190 -8.61 0.81 -15.41
C GLU A 190 -7.36 -0.01 -15.11
N PRO A 191 -7.34 -1.31 -15.45
CA PRO A 191 -6.12 -2.11 -15.44
C PRO A 191 -5.06 -1.48 -16.35
N ALA A 192 -3.81 -1.54 -15.92
CA ALA A 192 -2.69 -0.96 -16.66
C ALA A 192 -1.40 -1.75 -16.42
N GLU A 193 -0.42 -1.55 -17.30
CA GLU A 193 0.93 -2.01 -17.04
C GLU A 193 1.66 -1.02 -16.12
N PRO A 194 2.54 -1.48 -15.23
CA PRO A 194 3.28 -0.61 -14.32
C PRO A 194 4.31 0.28 -15.04
N GLY A 195 4.63 -0.04 -16.30
CA GLY A 195 5.56 0.73 -17.13
C GLY A 195 6.96 0.84 -16.52
N PRO A 196 7.60 2.02 -16.60
CA PRO A 196 8.97 2.22 -16.11
C PRO A 196 9.09 2.16 -14.57
N ALA A 197 7.97 2.00 -13.85
CA ALA A 197 7.98 1.90 -12.40
C ALA A 197 8.25 0.48 -11.87
N LEU A 198 8.08 -0.56 -12.70
CA LEU A 198 8.21 -1.95 -12.23
C LEU A 198 9.59 -2.24 -11.66
N GLU A 199 10.64 -2.01 -12.43
CA GLU A 199 12.02 -2.26 -12.02
C GLU A 199 12.41 -1.52 -10.72
N PRO A 200 12.16 -0.20 -10.58
CA PRO A 200 12.40 0.49 -9.33
C PRO A 200 11.60 -0.06 -8.15
N CYS A 201 10.34 -0.43 -8.34
CA CYS A 201 9.53 -1.03 -7.27
C CYS A 201 10.12 -2.37 -6.80
N LEU A 202 10.55 -3.24 -7.73
CA LEU A 202 11.20 -4.50 -7.39
C LEU A 202 12.53 -4.28 -6.68
N ALA A 203 13.37 -3.36 -7.17
CA ALA A 203 14.64 -3.01 -6.53
C ALA A 203 14.45 -2.46 -5.10
N ILE A 204 13.41 -1.67 -4.86
CA ILE A 204 13.05 -1.19 -3.51
C ILE A 204 12.67 -2.37 -2.61
N LEU A 205 11.83 -3.32 -3.10
CA LEU A 205 11.47 -4.50 -2.32
C LEU A 205 12.67 -5.40 -2.02
N ASP A 206 13.62 -5.53 -2.95
CA ASP A 206 14.86 -6.27 -2.74
C ASP A 206 15.74 -5.61 -1.69
N ALA A 207 15.92 -4.29 -1.76
CA ALA A 207 16.71 -3.54 -0.78
C ALA A 207 16.11 -3.55 0.63
N LEU A 208 14.78 -3.67 0.72
CA LEU A 208 14.03 -3.81 1.96
C LEU A 208 14.04 -5.26 2.51
N ASP A 209 14.45 -6.25 1.73
CA ASP A 209 14.18 -7.68 2.00
C ASP A 209 12.69 -7.90 2.35
N PHE A 210 11.81 -7.25 1.59
CA PHE A 210 10.39 -7.22 1.86
C PHE A 210 9.73 -8.54 1.53
N GLU A 211 8.90 -9.04 2.45
CA GLU A 211 8.05 -10.21 2.23
C GLU A 211 6.58 -9.89 2.54
N GLY A 212 5.67 -10.44 1.74
CA GLY A 212 4.24 -10.25 1.92
C GLY A 212 3.57 -9.39 0.85
N THR A 213 2.40 -8.86 1.19
CA THR A 213 1.58 -8.05 0.29
C THR A 213 1.86 -6.57 0.49
N CYS A 214 2.01 -5.86 -0.62
CA CYS A 214 2.11 -4.41 -0.61
C CYS A 214 1.42 -3.76 -1.80
N CYS A 215 1.26 -2.44 -1.74
CA CYS A 215 0.93 -1.65 -2.92
C CYS A 215 1.74 -0.35 -2.96
N PHE A 216 2.28 -0.05 -4.15
CA PHE A 216 2.95 1.19 -4.48
C PHE A 216 1.96 2.15 -5.13
N ASN A 217 1.84 3.35 -4.59
CA ASN A 217 1.12 4.45 -5.24
C ASN A 217 2.16 5.40 -5.85
N TYR A 218 2.08 5.67 -7.13
CA TYR A 218 3.07 6.49 -7.83
C TYR A 218 2.45 7.24 -9.02
N LYS A 219 3.18 8.24 -9.52
CA LYS A 219 2.95 8.86 -10.81
C LYS A 219 4.18 8.65 -11.71
N ILE A 220 4.00 8.80 -13.02
CA ILE A 220 5.11 8.88 -13.98
C ILE A 220 5.25 10.34 -14.40
N VAL A 221 6.39 10.92 -14.08
CA VAL A 221 6.74 12.31 -14.42
C VAL A 221 7.99 12.26 -15.28
N ASP A 222 7.93 12.80 -16.48
CA ASP A 222 9.05 12.79 -17.45
C ASP A 222 9.67 11.40 -17.65
N GLY A 223 8.81 10.38 -17.74
CA GLY A 223 9.23 8.98 -17.92
C GLY A 223 9.81 8.32 -16.68
N THR A 224 9.85 8.99 -15.53
CA THR A 224 10.39 8.47 -14.28
C THR A 224 9.28 8.29 -13.24
N MET A 225 9.34 7.17 -12.51
CA MET A 225 8.47 6.95 -11.36
C MET A 225 8.71 8.03 -10.30
N GLN A 226 7.62 8.58 -9.78
CA GLN A 226 7.59 9.41 -8.57
C GLN A 226 6.71 8.71 -7.54
N LEU A 227 7.33 8.03 -6.59
CA LEU A 227 6.65 7.26 -5.55
C LEU A 227 5.93 8.19 -4.59
N ILE A 228 4.63 8.00 -4.44
CA ILE A 228 3.79 8.76 -3.52
C ILE A 228 3.77 8.08 -2.15
N GLU A 229 3.60 6.74 -2.15
CA GLU A 229 3.42 5.94 -0.94
C GLU A 229 3.65 4.46 -1.23
N LEU A 230 4.24 3.74 -0.28
CA LEU A 230 4.23 2.28 -0.21
C LEU A 230 3.37 1.86 0.99
N ASN A 231 2.40 0.98 0.75
CA ASN A 231 1.54 0.43 1.80
C ASN A 231 1.85 -1.06 1.98
N PRO A 232 2.42 -1.52 3.11
CA PRO A 232 2.81 -2.91 3.34
C PRO A 232 1.61 -3.76 3.78
N ARG A 233 0.54 -3.78 2.98
CA ARG A 233 -0.73 -4.47 3.26
C ARG A 233 -1.55 -4.69 2.00
N PHE A 234 -2.64 -5.48 2.13
CA PHE A 234 -3.70 -5.60 1.13
C PHE A 234 -4.30 -4.23 0.82
N GLY A 235 -4.27 -3.81 -0.44
CA GLY A 235 -4.78 -2.51 -0.88
C GLY A 235 -6.26 -2.56 -1.23
N GLY A 236 -6.99 -1.44 -1.05
CA GLY A 236 -8.43 -1.38 -1.31
C GLY A 236 -8.82 -1.70 -2.76
N SER A 237 -8.02 -1.28 -3.73
CA SER A 237 -8.28 -1.57 -5.15
C SER A 237 -7.99 -3.03 -5.56
N LEU A 238 -7.36 -3.83 -4.68
CA LEU A 238 -7.17 -5.26 -4.92
C LEU A 238 -8.44 -6.09 -4.70
N VAL A 239 -9.48 -5.52 -4.10
CA VAL A 239 -10.71 -6.21 -3.74
C VAL A 239 -11.39 -6.85 -4.96
N GLY A 240 -11.41 -6.17 -6.12
CA GLY A 240 -12.00 -6.70 -7.35
C GLY A 240 -11.30 -7.96 -7.89
N GLU A 241 -10.03 -8.17 -7.54
CA GLU A 241 -9.21 -9.30 -7.95
C GLU A 241 -8.86 -10.24 -6.79
N VAL A 242 -9.61 -10.17 -5.70
CA VAL A 242 -9.34 -10.94 -4.47
C VAL A 242 -9.27 -12.45 -4.71
N THR A 243 -10.07 -12.99 -5.63
CA THR A 243 -10.05 -14.41 -6.01
C THR A 243 -8.68 -14.83 -6.55
N ASN A 244 -8.13 -14.06 -7.49
CA ASN A 244 -6.83 -14.36 -8.11
C ASN A 244 -5.68 -14.12 -7.10
N TYR A 245 -5.77 -13.08 -6.30
CA TYR A 245 -4.82 -12.81 -5.21
C TYR A 245 -4.76 -13.97 -4.19
N VAL A 246 -5.92 -14.44 -3.71
CA VAL A 246 -6.02 -15.56 -2.76
C VAL A 246 -5.44 -16.84 -3.37
N ALA A 247 -5.77 -17.12 -4.63
CA ALA A 247 -5.23 -18.30 -5.35
C ALA A 247 -3.70 -18.25 -5.41
N ALA A 248 -3.12 -17.12 -5.80
CA ALA A 248 -1.67 -16.93 -5.89
C ALA A 248 -1.00 -17.03 -4.51
N HIS A 249 -1.62 -16.46 -3.47
CA HIS A 249 -1.08 -16.50 -2.11
C HIS A 249 -1.07 -17.92 -1.56
N LEU A 250 -2.18 -18.66 -1.68
CA LEU A 250 -2.25 -20.07 -1.26
C LEU A 250 -1.24 -20.97 -2.00
N ALA A 251 -1.02 -20.72 -3.29
CA ALA A 251 -0.06 -21.48 -4.08
C ALA A 251 1.40 -21.21 -3.69
N ALA A 252 1.66 -20.13 -2.95
CA ALA A 252 2.97 -19.71 -2.50
C ALA A 252 3.27 -20.09 -1.02
N LEU A 253 2.30 -20.66 -0.28
CA LEU A 253 2.45 -21.13 1.10
C LEU A 253 2.96 -22.56 1.19
#